data_8778264c1937eecb80de146f5df2b50f
#
_entry.id   8778264c1937eecb80de146f5df2b50f
#
_cell.length_a   1.000
_cell.length_b   1.000
_cell.length_c   1.000
_cell.angle_alpha   90.00
_cell.angle_beta   90.00
_cell.angle_gamma   90.00
#
_symmetry.space_group_name_H-M   'P 1'
#
loop_
_entity.id
_entity.type
_entity.pdbx_description
1 polymer ?
#
loop_
_entity_poly.entity_id
_entity_poly.type
_entity_poly.pdbx_seq_one_letter_code
_entity_poly.pdbx_strand_id
1 'polypeptide(L)'
;MRPVIKYISFYDFADSGIARNYSVAAANKMDYIIESLVRIGYDVEVVSVSACIESGTFRWYKSRVEERQPHVKTRFFSSFRCRSKILVLLRLIWGVLQLLSYLLFCVKKGESIWVYHSLYYYYVILLAKKIKKFKLILDVEEIYQDVSPVPRYMERWECKMIDVADKFVFSTDLLNDKVNRQKKPHLVIYGTYRCVPVMSERHGDNKVHVVYSGTLDPNKGGAMAAAGVAASLPSTYRVHILGFGNPGEIQTIKELCDEMSGKGGAVVSYDGVLKGSAY
;
A
#
# COMPACT_ATOMS: atom_id res chain seq x y z
N MET A 1 -6.21 12.00 28.69
CA MET A 1 -6.66 11.00 27.70
C MET A 1 -6.11 11.43 26.36
N ARG A 2 -5.40 10.55 25.63
CA ARG A 2 -4.86 10.88 24.30
C ARG A 2 -6.01 11.00 23.29
N PRO A 3 -5.97 11.95 22.35
CA PRO A 3 -6.93 11.99 21.26
C PRO A 3 -6.74 10.78 20.35
N VAL A 4 -7.84 10.24 19.82
CA VAL A 4 -7.84 9.07 18.94
C VAL A 4 -7.93 9.52 17.48
N ILE A 5 -7.06 9.00 16.62
CA ILE A 5 -7.17 9.10 15.16
C ILE A 5 -7.56 7.74 14.59
N LYS A 6 -8.58 7.71 13.75
CA LYS A 6 -8.98 6.52 12.99
C LYS A 6 -8.40 6.58 11.60
N TYR A 7 -7.60 5.57 11.23
CA TYR A 7 -6.93 5.48 9.94
C TYR A 7 -7.52 4.33 9.13
N ILE A 8 -8.25 4.65 8.08
CA ILE A 8 -8.96 3.69 7.23
C ILE A 8 -8.11 3.38 6.00
N SER A 9 -7.81 2.10 5.77
CA SER A 9 -7.01 1.64 4.62
C SER A 9 -7.17 0.16 4.36
N PHE A 10 -6.63 -0.29 3.23
CA PHE A 10 -6.24 -1.69 3.02
C PHE A 10 -4.93 -1.94 3.78
N TYR A 11 -5.02 -2.59 4.93
CA TYR A 11 -3.89 -2.85 5.81
C TYR A 11 -3.89 -4.29 6.27
N ASP A 12 -2.73 -4.91 6.34
CA ASP A 12 -2.53 -6.19 7.02
C ASP A 12 -1.11 -6.27 7.57
N PHE A 13 -0.91 -7.16 8.52
CA PHE A 13 0.42 -7.49 9.03
C PHE A 13 1.09 -8.50 8.11
N ALA A 14 2.40 -8.38 7.92
CA ALA A 14 3.17 -9.30 7.07
C ALA A 14 3.09 -10.77 7.52
N ASP A 15 2.82 -11.00 8.80
CA ASP A 15 2.72 -12.31 9.46
C ASP A 15 1.28 -12.72 9.81
N SER A 16 0.27 -12.14 9.17
CA SER A 16 -1.14 -12.29 9.59
C SER A 16 -1.72 -13.70 9.41
N GLY A 17 -1.07 -14.60 8.73
CA GLY A 17 -1.54 -15.98 8.48
C GLY A 17 -2.81 -16.10 7.60
N ILE A 18 -3.39 -14.99 7.14
CA ILE A 18 -4.53 -14.92 6.22
C ILE A 18 -4.12 -13.99 5.08
N ALA A 19 -4.10 -14.48 3.86
CA ALA A 19 -3.82 -13.62 2.72
C ALA A 19 -4.97 -12.61 2.51
N ARG A 20 -4.69 -11.33 2.72
CA ARG A 20 -5.61 -10.21 2.51
C ARG A 20 -5.09 -9.29 1.42
N ASN A 21 -6.00 -8.55 0.78
CA ASN A 21 -5.62 -7.54 -0.20
C ASN A 21 -5.06 -6.29 0.50
N TYR A 22 -3.75 -6.10 0.41
CA TYR A 22 -3.08 -4.88 0.85
C TYR A 22 -1.78 -4.67 0.04
N SER A 23 -1.27 -3.46 0.07
CA SER A 23 0.04 -3.13 -0.50
C SER A 23 1.07 -3.04 0.62
N VAL A 24 2.17 -3.77 0.50
CA VAL A 24 3.28 -3.73 1.47
C VAL A 24 3.87 -2.32 1.56
N ALA A 25 4.05 -1.64 0.42
CA ALA A 25 4.57 -0.27 0.40
C ALA A 25 3.63 0.70 1.13
N ALA A 26 2.30 0.58 0.89
CA ALA A 26 1.31 1.38 1.60
C ALA A 26 1.31 1.08 3.11
N ALA A 27 1.39 -0.19 3.51
CA ALA A 27 1.45 -0.58 4.92
C ALA A 27 2.71 -0.01 5.61
N ASN A 28 3.87 -0.08 4.96
CA ASN A 28 5.13 0.50 5.50
C ASN A 28 5.02 2.02 5.71
N LYS A 29 4.40 2.75 4.76
CA LYS A 29 4.16 4.19 4.92
C LYS A 29 3.18 4.46 6.05
N MET A 30 2.10 3.69 6.13
CA MET A 30 1.14 3.79 7.23
C MET A 30 1.79 3.55 8.59
N ASP A 31 2.63 2.54 8.73
CA ASP A 31 3.35 2.25 9.96
C ASP A 31 4.22 3.43 10.39
N TYR A 32 4.93 4.06 9.46
CA TYR A 32 5.72 5.27 9.74
C TYR A 32 4.84 6.43 10.24
N ILE A 33 3.69 6.67 9.58
CA ILE A 33 2.74 7.71 9.97
C ILE A 33 2.14 7.40 11.35
N ILE A 34 1.75 6.14 11.59
CA ILE A 34 1.18 5.68 12.87
C ILE A 34 2.18 5.88 14.00
N GLU A 35 3.43 5.46 13.82
CA GLU A 35 4.51 5.67 14.80
C GLU A 35 4.71 7.18 15.10
N SER A 36 4.66 8.01 14.07
CA SER A 36 4.79 9.47 14.23
C SER A 36 3.61 10.06 15.01
N LEU A 37 2.38 9.63 14.72
CA LEU A 37 1.18 10.06 15.47
C LEU A 37 1.24 9.63 16.94
N VAL A 38 1.69 8.41 17.23
CA VAL A 38 1.86 7.93 18.61
C VAL A 38 2.90 8.74 19.36
N ARG A 39 4.03 9.09 18.72
CA ARG A 39 5.10 9.92 19.31
C ARG A 39 4.61 11.31 19.70
N ILE A 40 3.72 11.90 18.91
CA ILE A 40 3.14 13.23 19.20
C ILE A 40 1.89 13.16 20.08
N GLY A 41 1.57 11.99 20.64
CA GLY A 41 0.59 11.83 21.72
C GLY A 41 -0.81 11.41 21.30
N TYR A 42 -1.00 10.84 20.10
CA TYR A 42 -2.26 10.26 19.69
C TYR A 42 -2.34 8.75 20.01
N ASP A 43 -3.55 8.27 20.23
CA ASP A 43 -3.89 6.86 20.07
C ASP A 43 -4.40 6.66 18.64
N VAL A 44 -4.02 5.56 17.99
CA VAL A 44 -4.39 5.28 16.59
C VAL A 44 -5.23 4.02 16.51
N GLU A 45 -6.40 4.12 15.87
CA GLU A 45 -7.20 2.96 15.47
C GLU A 45 -7.09 2.76 13.95
N VAL A 46 -6.31 1.78 13.52
CA VAL A 46 -6.26 1.36 12.12
C VAL A 46 -7.51 0.54 11.82
N VAL A 47 -8.30 0.96 10.83
CA VAL A 47 -9.50 0.27 10.37
C VAL A 47 -9.21 -0.36 9.03
N SER A 48 -8.86 -1.64 9.06
CA SER A 48 -8.52 -2.39 7.84
C SER A 48 -9.78 -2.83 7.11
N VAL A 49 -9.92 -2.36 5.87
CA VAL A 49 -10.94 -2.80 4.92
C VAL A 49 -10.47 -3.97 4.04
N SER A 50 -9.28 -4.51 4.32
CA SER A 50 -8.70 -5.62 3.57
C SER A 50 -9.55 -6.87 3.67
N ALA A 51 -9.95 -7.41 2.52
CA ALA A 51 -10.68 -8.67 2.43
C ALA A 51 -9.72 -9.85 2.20
N CYS A 52 -10.13 -11.05 2.61
CA CYS A 52 -9.42 -12.27 2.27
C CYS A 52 -9.39 -12.45 0.74
N ILE A 53 -8.22 -12.72 0.16
CA ILE A 53 -8.04 -12.97 -1.28
C ILE A 53 -7.79 -14.44 -1.62
N GLU A 54 -7.71 -15.30 -0.61
CA GLU A 54 -7.49 -16.73 -0.83
C GLU A 54 -8.65 -17.35 -1.63
N SER A 55 -8.32 -18.22 -2.56
CA SER A 55 -9.26 -19.07 -3.28
C SER A 55 -9.33 -20.46 -2.63
N GLY A 56 -10.52 -21.04 -2.51
CA GLY A 56 -10.67 -22.37 -1.94
C GLY A 56 -12.08 -22.64 -1.39
N THR A 57 -12.18 -23.70 -0.60
CA THR A 57 -13.43 -24.02 0.13
C THR A 57 -13.82 -22.84 1.02
N PHE A 58 -15.13 -22.62 1.18
CA PHE A 58 -15.65 -21.54 2.01
C PHE A 58 -15.10 -21.64 3.43
N ARG A 59 -14.54 -20.54 3.93
CA ARG A 59 -14.09 -20.39 5.31
C ARG A 59 -14.34 -18.96 5.76
N TRP A 60 -15.07 -18.82 6.87
CA TRP A 60 -15.35 -17.54 7.49
C TRP A 60 -14.22 -17.12 8.44
N TYR A 61 -13.80 -15.87 8.33
CA TYR A 61 -12.87 -15.23 9.26
C TYR A 61 -13.62 -14.13 10.01
N LYS A 62 -13.73 -14.26 11.32
CA LYS A 62 -14.40 -13.30 12.19
C LYS A 62 -13.65 -11.96 12.20
N SER A 63 -14.39 -10.87 12.46
CA SER A 63 -13.78 -9.59 12.80
C SER A 63 -12.94 -9.73 14.07
N ARG A 64 -11.83 -9.00 14.11
CA ARG A 64 -10.93 -9.02 15.27
C ARG A 64 -10.30 -7.65 15.47
N VAL A 65 -9.86 -7.38 16.69
CA VAL A 65 -9.04 -6.21 17.03
C VAL A 65 -7.75 -6.74 17.62
N GLU A 66 -6.63 -6.25 17.11
CA GLU A 66 -5.29 -6.61 17.59
C GLU A 66 -4.57 -5.34 18.07
N GLU A 67 -3.86 -5.47 19.19
CA GLU A 67 -2.98 -4.44 19.75
C GLU A 67 -1.55 -5.00 19.76
N ARG A 68 -0.78 -4.75 18.70
CA ARG A 68 0.61 -5.21 18.59
C ARG A 68 1.62 -4.19 19.11
N GLN A 69 1.19 -2.96 19.28
CA GLN A 69 1.99 -1.86 19.80
C GLN A 69 1.16 -1.04 20.78
N PRO A 70 1.78 -0.45 21.82
CA PRO A 70 1.10 0.48 22.71
C PRO A 70 0.47 1.62 21.93
N HIS A 71 -0.75 1.99 22.28
CA HIS A 71 -1.49 3.08 21.64
C HIS A 71 -1.96 2.84 20.19
N VAL A 72 -1.80 1.61 19.66
CA VAL A 72 -2.23 1.26 18.30
C VAL A 72 -3.16 0.05 18.33
N LYS A 73 -4.40 0.24 17.89
CA LYS A 73 -5.41 -0.81 17.71
C LYS A 73 -5.65 -1.03 16.24
N THR A 74 -5.53 -2.25 15.77
CA THR A 74 -5.86 -2.61 14.39
C THR A 74 -7.13 -3.44 14.38
N ARG A 75 -8.18 -2.89 13.76
CA ARG A 75 -9.46 -3.55 13.55
C ARG A 75 -9.52 -4.16 12.17
N PHE A 76 -9.68 -5.45 12.11
CA PHE A 76 -9.95 -6.20 10.88
C PHE A 76 -11.43 -6.52 10.80
N PHE A 77 -12.04 -6.22 9.66
CA PHE A 77 -13.41 -6.64 9.37
C PHE A 77 -13.48 -8.14 9.09
N SER A 78 -14.66 -8.73 9.33
CA SER A 78 -14.91 -10.11 8.94
C SER A 78 -14.85 -10.27 7.43
N SER A 79 -14.36 -11.41 6.99
CA SER A 79 -14.21 -11.74 5.58
C SER A 79 -14.32 -13.24 5.39
N PHE A 80 -14.30 -13.74 4.17
CA PHE A 80 -14.32 -15.17 3.92
C PHE A 80 -13.53 -15.55 2.67
N ARG A 81 -12.97 -16.75 2.72
CA ARG A 81 -12.37 -17.43 1.57
C ARG A 81 -13.47 -18.02 0.70
N CYS A 82 -13.35 -17.89 -0.61
CA CYS A 82 -14.30 -18.44 -1.56
C CYS A 82 -13.68 -18.65 -2.95
N ARG A 83 -14.37 -19.44 -3.77
CA ARG A 83 -13.95 -19.75 -5.15
C ARG A 83 -14.87 -19.13 -6.20
N SER A 84 -16.12 -18.92 -5.86
CA SER A 84 -17.15 -18.43 -6.78
C SER A 84 -17.04 -16.91 -6.98
N LYS A 85 -17.17 -16.43 -8.22
CA LYS A 85 -17.23 -15.00 -8.55
C LYS A 85 -18.38 -14.29 -7.85
N ILE A 86 -19.54 -14.96 -7.68
CA ILE A 86 -20.70 -14.41 -6.95
C ILE A 86 -20.33 -14.18 -5.48
N LEU A 87 -19.68 -15.17 -4.84
CA LEU A 87 -19.26 -15.02 -3.45
C LEU A 87 -18.18 -13.94 -3.30
N VAL A 88 -17.30 -13.74 -4.29
CA VAL A 88 -16.35 -12.62 -4.29
C VAL A 88 -17.09 -11.29 -4.30
N LEU A 89 -18.12 -11.14 -5.14
CA LEU A 89 -18.95 -9.92 -5.16
C LEU A 89 -19.67 -9.71 -3.81
N LEU A 90 -20.26 -10.76 -3.24
CA LEU A 90 -20.92 -10.69 -1.93
C LEU A 90 -19.91 -10.29 -0.82
N ARG A 91 -18.67 -10.78 -0.89
CA ARG A 91 -17.60 -10.40 0.04
C ARG A 91 -17.25 -8.91 -0.06
N LEU A 92 -17.21 -8.35 -1.27
CA LEU A 92 -16.98 -6.91 -1.48
C LEU A 92 -18.13 -6.08 -0.89
N ILE A 93 -19.39 -6.46 -1.18
CA ILE A 93 -20.58 -5.81 -0.61
C ILE A 93 -20.55 -5.88 0.91
N TRP A 94 -20.21 -7.04 1.47
CA TRP A 94 -20.10 -7.24 2.92
C TRP A 94 -19.05 -6.32 3.56
N GLY A 95 -17.87 -6.18 2.93
CA GLY A 95 -16.83 -5.24 3.38
C GLY A 95 -17.31 -3.79 3.39
N VAL A 96 -18.02 -3.38 2.35
CA VAL A 96 -18.63 -2.05 2.23
C VAL A 96 -19.66 -1.80 3.32
N LEU A 97 -20.54 -2.75 3.60
CA LEU A 97 -21.56 -2.62 4.66
C LEU A 97 -20.93 -2.54 6.05
N GLN A 98 -19.88 -3.29 6.31
CA GLN A 98 -19.14 -3.20 7.57
C GLN A 98 -18.47 -1.83 7.74
N LEU A 99 -17.82 -1.30 6.69
CA LEU A 99 -17.23 0.03 6.74
C LEU A 99 -18.29 1.11 6.97
N LEU A 100 -19.41 1.04 6.25
CA LEU A 100 -20.52 1.99 6.45
C LEU A 100 -21.05 1.93 7.88
N SER A 101 -21.31 0.74 8.38
CA SER A 101 -21.77 0.53 9.76
C SER A 101 -20.76 1.10 10.77
N TYR A 102 -19.47 0.82 10.60
CA TYR A 102 -18.42 1.37 11.46
C TYR A 102 -18.43 2.91 11.44
N LEU A 103 -18.50 3.52 10.26
CA LEU A 103 -18.50 4.98 10.13
C LEU A 103 -19.75 5.62 10.74
N LEU A 104 -20.91 4.98 10.64
CA LEU A 104 -22.14 5.50 11.18
C LEU A 104 -22.24 5.33 12.71
N PHE A 105 -21.73 4.26 13.29
CA PHE A 105 -21.92 3.95 14.70
C PHE A 105 -20.68 4.21 15.58
N CYS A 106 -19.47 4.10 15.03
CA CYS A 106 -18.22 4.25 15.78
C CYS A 106 -17.52 5.60 15.56
N VAL A 107 -17.97 6.42 14.61
CA VAL A 107 -17.39 7.75 14.35
C VAL A 107 -18.30 8.84 14.92
N LYS A 108 -17.71 9.80 15.62
CA LYS A 108 -18.43 10.95 16.21
C LYS A 108 -18.44 12.14 15.23
N LYS A 109 -19.41 13.02 15.39
CA LYS A 109 -19.46 14.30 14.67
C LYS A 109 -18.22 15.14 14.99
N GLY A 110 -17.56 15.67 13.95
CA GLY A 110 -16.37 16.51 14.09
C GLY A 110 -15.07 15.76 14.39
N GLU A 111 -15.11 14.44 14.58
CA GLU A 111 -13.92 13.58 14.73
C GLU A 111 -13.07 13.64 13.46
N SER A 112 -11.75 13.56 13.60
CA SER A 112 -10.84 13.50 12.44
C SER A 112 -10.62 12.06 12.02
N ILE A 113 -10.92 11.77 10.76
CA ILE A 113 -10.73 10.46 10.12
C ILE A 113 -9.66 10.59 9.05
N TRP A 114 -8.63 9.79 9.14
CA TRP A 114 -7.58 9.67 8.13
C TRP A 114 -7.95 8.55 7.18
N VAL A 115 -7.94 8.79 5.89
CA VAL A 115 -8.31 7.82 4.86
C VAL A 115 -7.21 7.73 3.84
N TYR A 116 -6.64 6.53 3.68
CA TYR A 116 -5.73 6.24 2.59
C TYR A 116 -6.51 6.21 1.26
N HIS A 117 -6.03 6.94 0.27
CA HIS A 117 -6.70 7.12 -1.01
C HIS A 117 -6.95 5.79 -1.73
N SER A 118 -8.22 5.48 -2.04
CA SER A 118 -8.62 4.27 -2.75
C SER A 118 -9.96 4.42 -3.43
N LEU A 119 -10.10 3.97 -4.68
CA LEU A 119 -11.34 4.02 -5.44
C LEU A 119 -12.46 3.10 -4.90
N TYR A 120 -12.12 2.10 -4.09
CA TYR A 120 -13.06 1.04 -3.72
C TYR A 120 -14.11 1.44 -2.67
N TYR A 121 -13.86 2.48 -1.85
CA TYR A 121 -14.76 2.84 -0.76
C TYR A 121 -15.12 4.34 -0.71
N TYR A 122 -14.84 5.10 -1.76
CA TYR A 122 -15.13 6.53 -1.79
C TYR A 122 -16.58 6.88 -1.52
N TYR A 123 -17.50 6.21 -2.20
CA TYR A 123 -18.92 6.46 -2.03
C TYR A 123 -19.39 6.22 -0.59
N VAL A 124 -18.81 5.25 0.12
CA VAL A 124 -19.13 4.98 1.53
C VAL A 124 -18.64 6.12 2.43
N ILE A 125 -17.39 6.56 2.20
CA ILE A 125 -16.81 7.69 2.95
C ILE A 125 -17.61 8.96 2.70
N LEU A 126 -17.97 9.27 1.44
CA LEU A 126 -18.75 10.44 1.09
C LEU A 126 -20.15 10.42 1.73
N LEU A 127 -20.83 9.28 1.67
CA LEU A 127 -22.14 9.11 2.28
C LEU A 127 -22.06 9.28 3.82
N ALA A 128 -21.11 8.58 4.45
CA ALA A 128 -20.94 8.66 5.89
C ALA A 128 -20.52 10.07 6.33
N LYS A 129 -19.64 10.77 5.60
CA LYS A 129 -19.24 12.15 5.89
C LYS A 129 -20.42 13.11 5.82
N LYS A 130 -21.30 12.96 4.81
CA LYS A 130 -22.52 13.75 4.70
C LYS A 130 -23.43 13.62 5.93
N ILE A 131 -23.54 12.41 6.48
CA ILE A 131 -24.40 12.11 7.66
C ILE A 131 -23.72 12.50 8.97
N LYS A 132 -22.47 12.07 9.18
CA LYS A 132 -21.76 12.20 10.46
C LYS A 132 -20.98 13.51 10.60
N LYS A 133 -20.69 14.21 9.49
CA LYS A 133 -19.96 15.49 9.46
C LYS A 133 -18.60 15.41 10.17
N PHE A 134 -17.88 14.30 10.03
CA PHE A 134 -16.50 14.15 10.49
C PHE A 134 -15.53 14.96 9.61
N LYS A 135 -14.36 15.27 10.12
CA LYS A 135 -13.26 15.89 9.36
C LYS A 135 -12.47 14.83 8.63
N LEU A 136 -12.30 14.99 7.32
CA LEU A 136 -11.60 14.05 6.46
C LEU A 136 -10.18 14.51 6.18
N ILE A 137 -9.20 13.71 6.57
CA ILE A 137 -7.80 13.83 6.15
C ILE A 137 -7.59 12.78 5.06
N LEU A 138 -7.34 13.21 3.83
CA LEU A 138 -7.14 12.31 2.70
C LEU A 138 -5.64 12.16 2.40
N ASP A 139 -5.16 10.92 2.44
CA ASP A 139 -3.77 10.55 2.17
C ASP A 139 -3.66 10.11 0.71
N VAL A 140 -3.11 10.99 -0.15
CA VAL A 140 -3.09 10.85 -1.62
C VAL A 140 -1.70 10.47 -2.10
N GLU A 141 -1.56 9.24 -2.60
CA GLU A 141 -0.31 8.71 -3.15
C GLU A 141 -0.18 8.94 -4.65
N GLU A 142 -1.30 8.84 -5.34
CA GLU A 142 -1.42 8.96 -6.78
C GLU A 142 -2.84 9.38 -7.16
N ILE A 143 -3.02 9.89 -8.36
CA ILE A 143 -4.33 10.06 -8.98
C ILE A 143 -4.53 8.90 -9.94
N TYR A 144 -5.52 8.07 -9.66
CA TYR A 144 -5.71 6.80 -10.38
C TYR A 144 -5.90 6.97 -11.88
N GLN A 145 -6.60 8.01 -12.30
CA GLN A 145 -6.78 8.32 -13.72
C GLN A 145 -5.49 8.71 -14.46
N ASP A 146 -4.44 9.12 -13.75
CA ASP A 146 -3.13 9.40 -14.34
C ASP A 146 -2.30 8.13 -14.54
N VAL A 147 -2.58 7.10 -13.74
CA VAL A 147 -1.80 5.85 -13.71
C VAL A 147 -2.40 4.82 -14.67
N SER A 148 -3.74 4.75 -14.72
CA SER A 148 -4.45 3.80 -15.58
C SER A 148 -5.85 4.31 -15.94
N PRO A 149 -6.40 3.90 -17.10
CA PRO A 149 -7.78 4.22 -17.44
C PRO A 149 -8.74 3.69 -16.38
N VAL A 150 -9.54 4.58 -15.80
CA VAL A 150 -10.60 4.22 -14.86
C VAL A 150 -11.98 4.55 -15.44
N PRO A 151 -13.05 3.83 -15.07
CA PRO A 151 -14.39 4.18 -15.49
C PRO A 151 -14.78 5.60 -15.04
N ARG A 152 -15.48 6.36 -15.88
CA ARG A 152 -15.88 7.76 -15.61
C ARG A 152 -16.61 7.96 -14.28
N TYR A 153 -17.36 6.98 -13.80
CA TYR A 153 -18.02 7.09 -12.51
C TYR A 153 -17.02 7.06 -11.35
N MET A 154 -15.95 6.28 -11.46
CA MET A 154 -14.87 6.24 -10.44
C MET A 154 -14.08 7.54 -10.43
N GLU A 155 -13.75 8.09 -11.61
CA GLU A 155 -13.13 9.42 -11.73
C GLU A 155 -13.97 10.51 -11.02
N ARG A 156 -15.30 10.50 -11.24
CA ARG A 156 -16.21 11.43 -10.55
C ARG A 156 -16.21 11.25 -9.03
N TRP A 157 -16.11 10.02 -8.54
CA TRP A 157 -16.03 9.75 -7.11
C TRP A 157 -14.69 10.19 -6.52
N GLU A 158 -13.59 10.00 -7.25
CA GLU A 158 -12.26 10.49 -6.88
C GLU A 158 -12.26 12.02 -6.76
N CYS A 159 -12.71 12.73 -7.77
CA CYS A 159 -12.83 14.20 -7.73
C CYS A 159 -13.69 14.68 -6.54
N LYS A 160 -14.86 14.06 -6.32
CA LYS A 160 -15.72 14.42 -5.18
C LYS A 160 -15.06 14.17 -3.83
N MET A 161 -14.28 13.10 -3.69
CA MET A 161 -13.57 12.80 -2.46
C MET A 161 -12.51 13.86 -2.17
N ILE A 162 -11.76 14.25 -3.18
CA ILE A 162 -10.79 15.35 -3.12
C ILE A 162 -11.48 16.66 -2.73
N ASP A 163 -12.60 17.00 -3.38
CA ASP A 163 -13.34 18.24 -3.11
C ASP A 163 -13.85 18.34 -1.67
N VAL A 164 -14.29 17.21 -1.07
CA VAL A 164 -14.86 17.21 0.28
C VAL A 164 -13.83 16.96 1.37
N ALA A 165 -12.59 16.59 1.05
CA ALA A 165 -11.53 16.45 2.03
C ALA A 165 -11.28 17.78 2.74
N ASP A 166 -11.05 17.74 4.05
CA ASP A 166 -10.77 18.93 4.85
C ASP A 166 -9.28 19.24 4.92
N LYS A 167 -8.44 18.19 4.85
CA LYS A 167 -6.98 18.25 4.86
C LYS A 167 -6.41 17.16 3.97
N PHE A 168 -5.14 17.33 3.58
CA PHE A 168 -4.44 16.37 2.75
C PHE A 168 -3.11 15.94 3.34
N VAL A 169 -2.72 14.72 3.01
CA VAL A 169 -1.34 14.26 3.01
C VAL A 169 -1.01 13.82 1.60
N PHE A 170 0.09 14.30 1.05
CA PHE A 170 0.53 13.98 -0.31
C PHE A 170 1.87 13.26 -0.29
N SER A 171 2.10 12.39 -1.25
CA SER A 171 3.39 11.74 -1.44
C SER A 171 4.41 12.65 -2.14
N THR A 172 3.97 13.71 -2.82
CA THR A 172 4.84 14.69 -3.50
C THR A 172 4.20 16.08 -3.55
N ASP A 173 5.01 17.13 -3.69
CA ASP A 173 4.51 18.51 -3.93
C ASP A 173 3.74 18.60 -5.24
N LEU A 174 4.13 17.83 -6.27
CA LEU A 174 3.41 17.81 -7.56
C LEU A 174 1.94 17.41 -7.41
N LEU A 175 1.64 16.47 -6.50
CA LEU A 175 0.26 16.11 -6.19
C LEU A 175 -0.48 17.22 -5.48
N ASN A 176 0.17 17.93 -4.54
CA ASN A 176 -0.44 19.09 -3.90
C ASN A 176 -0.81 20.16 -4.93
N ASP A 177 0.10 20.50 -5.84
CA ASP A 177 -0.12 21.54 -6.85
C ASP A 177 -1.25 21.15 -7.81
N LYS A 178 -1.34 19.87 -8.17
CA LYS A 178 -2.37 19.35 -9.07
C LYS A 178 -3.75 19.26 -8.42
N VAL A 179 -3.82 18.80 -7.18
CA VAL A 179 -5.05 18.35 -6.51
C VAL A 179 -5.61 19.43 -5.58
N ASN A 180 -4.77 20.11 -4.83
CA ASN A 180 -5.17 21.02 -3.76
C ASN A 180 -5.53 22.43 -4.27
N ARG A 181 -6.39 22.52 -5.25
CA ARG A 181 -6.79 23.81 -5.86
C ARG A 181 -7.39 24.81 -4.86
N GLN A 182 -7.99 24.32 -3.78
CA GLN A 182 -8.60 25.13 -2.72
C GLN A 182 -7.59 25.54 -1.64
N LYS A 183 -6.31 25.20 -1.78
CA LYS A 183 -5.24 25.51 -0.82
C LYS A 183 -5.57 25.10 0.62
N LYS A 184 -6.20 23.95 0.78
CA LYS A 184 -6.51 23.36 2.11
C LYS A 184 -5.24 22.99 2.86
N PRO A 185 -5.28 22.92 4.20
CA PRO A 185 -4.15 22.48 4.99
C PRO A 185 -3.63 21.11 4.52
N HIS A 186 -2.34 21.00 4.31
CA HIS A 186 -1.71 19.78 3.82
C HIS A 186 -0.34 19.53 4.43
N LEU A 187 0.13 18.30 4.28
CA LEU A 187 1.47 17.85 4.58
C LEU A 187 1.99 17.03 3.41
N VAL A 188 3.25 17.16 3.06
CA VAL A 188 3.92 16.29 2.08
C VAL A 188 4.83 15.33 2.82
N ILE A 189 4.61 14.03 2.60
CA ILE A 189 5.46 12.95 3.12
C ILE A 189 5.94 12.16 1.91
N TYR A 190 7.16 12.42 1.47
CA TYR A 190 7.84 11.65 0.42
C TYR A 190 7.98 10.18 0.82
N GLY A 191 8.80 9.38 0.22
CA GLY A 191 9.02 8.01 0.65
C GLY A 191 9.41 7.89 2.13
N THR A 192 9.04 6.80 2.76
CA THR A 192 9.36 6.49 4.16
C THR A 192 10.32 5.31 4.22
N TYR A 193 11.31 5.37 5.10
CA TYR A 193 12.26 4.27 5.35
C TYR A 193 12.62 4.21 6.82
N ARG A 194 12.98 3.05 7.29
CA ARG A 194 13.53 2.86 8.63
C ARG A 194 15.04 2.86 8.55
N CYS A 195 15.67 3.71 9.35
CA CYS A 195 17.10 3.60 9.56
C CYS A 195 17.40 2.32 10.32
N VAL A 196 18.02 1.36 9.66
CA VAL A 196 18.57 0.17 10.31
C VAL A 196 20.06 0.37 10.54
N PRO A 197 20.66 -0.20 11.60
CA PRO A 197 22.11 -0.21 11.77
C PRO A 197 22.77 -0.76 10.52
N VAL A 198 23.81 -0.09 10.06
CA VAL A 198 24.61 -0.60 8.93
C VAL A 198 25.23 -1.92 9.37
N MET A 199 24.77 -3.01 8.81
CA MET A 199 25.45 -4.30 8.91
C MET A 199 26.73 -4.19 8.09
N SER A 200 27.88 -4.16 8.75
CA SER A 200 29.19 -3.93 8.11
C SER A 200 29.74 -5.13 7.36
N GLU A 201 28.97 -6.19 7.19
CA GLU A 201 29.40 -7.34 6.41
C GLU A 201 29.41 -6.97 4.92
N ARG A 202 30.60 -6.62 4.43
CA ARG A 202 30.84 -6.54 3.00
C ARG A 202 30.76 -7.95 2.42
N HIS A 203 30.07 -8.08 1.28
CA HIS A 203 30.19 -9.30 0.49
C HIS A 203 31.66 -9.55 0.18
N GLY A 204 32.17 -10.76 0.50
CA GLY A 204 33.60 -11.08 0.35
C GLY A 204 34.09 -11.28 -1.08
N ASP A 205 33.26 -10.93 -2.09
CA ASP A 205 33.55 -11.13 -3.51
C ASP A 205 34.17 -9.90 -4.21
N ASN A 206 34.46 -8.82 -3.48
CA ASN A 206 35.01 -7.57 -4.00
C ASN A 206 34.20 -6.94 -5.15
N LYS A 207 32.89 -7.22 -5.24
CA LYS A 207 31.99 -6.64 -6.24
C LYS A 207 31.11 -5.53 -5.68
N VAL A 208 30.66 -4.66 -6.56
CA VAL A 208 29.62 -3.69 -6.26
C VAL A 208 28.25 -4.34 -6.55
N HIS A 209 27.45 -4.52 -5.52
CA HIS A 209 26.10 -5.07 -5.64
C HIS A 209 25.08 -3.96 -5.86
N VAL A 210 24.39 -4.03 -6.99
CA VAL A 210 23.29 -3.11 -7.35
C VAL A 210 21.98 -3.86 -7.21
N VAL A 211 21.05 -3.30 -6.47
CA VAL A 211 19.78 -3.96 -6.16
C VAL A 211 18.61 -3.18 -6.74
N TYR A 212 17.78 -3.83 -7.53
CA TYR A 212 16.42 -3.40 -7.82
C TYR A 212 15.44 -4.13 -6.91
N SER A 213 14.55 -3.42 -6.26
CA SER A 213 13.48 -4.01 -5.47
C SER A 213 12.13 -3.40 -5.87
N GLY A 214 11.19 -4.23 -6.36
CA GLY A 214 9.89 -3.72 -6.79
C GLY A 214 9.04 -4.73 -7.56
N THR A 215 8.03 -4.22 -8.28
CA THR A 215 7.20 -5.03 -9.17
C THR A 215 7.94 -5.39 -10.45
N LEU A 216 7.66 -6.59 -10.97
CA LEU A 216 8.21 -7.04 -12.26
C LEU A 216 7.35 -6.63 -13.45
N ASP A 217 6.26 -5.87 -13.24
CA ASP A 217 5.36 -5.38 -14.29
C ASP A 217 6.13 -4.62 -15.39
N PRO A 218 6.14 -5.10 -16.63
CA PRO A 218 6.85 -4.46 -17.74
C PRO A 218 6.36 -3.03 -18.03
N ASN A 219 5.09 -2.72 -17.74
CA ASN A 219 4.52 -1.39 -17.96
C ASN A 219 5.14 -0.34 -17.03
N LYS A 220 5.66 -0.76 -15.88
CA LYS A 220 6.43 0.09 -14.97
C LYS A 220 7.91 0.20 -15.33
N GLY A 221 8.42 -0.73 -16.12
CA GLY A 221 9.73 -0.72 -16.76
C GLY A 221 10.95 -0.87 -15.84
N GLY A 222 10.81 -0.70 -14.52
CA GLY A 222 11.95 -0.64 -13.60
C GLY A 222 12.78 -1.92 -13.54
N ALA A 223 12.15 -3.09 -13.45
CA ALA A 223 12.86 -4.38 -13.45
C ALA A 223 13.58 -4.65 -14.78
N MET A 224 12.90 -4.36 -15.90
CA MET A 224 13.47 -4.51 -17.24
C MET A 224 14.68 -3.60 -17.45
N ALA A 225 14.58 -2.34 -17.04
CA ALA A 225 15.68 -1.37 -17.12
C ALA A 225 16.86 -1.80 -16.25
N ALA A 226 16.60 -2.25 -15.01
CA ALA A 226 17.65 -2.72 -14.11
C ALA A 226 18.38 -3.97 -14.64
N ALA A 227 17.65 -4.90 -15.23
CA ALA A 227 18.27 -6.05 -15.89
C ALA A 227 19.09 -5.62 -17.14
N GLY A 228 18.52 -4.74 -17.97
CA GLY A 228 19.18 -4.27 -19.21
C GLY A 228 20.47 -3.52 -18.97
N VAL A 229 20.58 -2.74 -17.89
CA VAL A 229 21.80 -1.96 -17.58
C VAL A 229 23.01 -2.86 -17.26
N ALA A 230 22.79 -4.11 -16.85
CA ALA A 230 23.86 -5.04 -16.51
C ALA A 230 24.87 -5.25 -17.66
N ALA A 231 24.38 -5.30 -18.89
CA ALA A 231 25.23 -5.43 -20.06
C ALA A 231 26.22 -4.26 -20.28
N SER A 232 25.91 -3.09 -19.73
CA SER A 232 26.73 -1.86 -19.83
C SER A 232 27.60 -1.62 -18.61
N LEU A 233 27.43 -2.38 -17.52
CA LEU A 233 28.24 -2.27 -16.32
C LEU A 233 29.49 -3.15 -16.41
N PRO A 234 30.63 -2.71 -15.80
CA PRO A 234 31.81 -3.56 -15.68
C PRO A 234 31.52 -4.88 -14.95
N SER A 235 32.31 -5.92 -15.24
CA SER A 235 32.21 -7.23 -14.56
C SER A 235 32.46 -7.21 -13.04
N THR A 236 32.99 -6.10 -12.53
CA THR A 236 33.11 -5.81 -11.09
C THR A 236 31.79 -5.49 -10.39
N TYR A 237 30.70 -5.36 -11.16
CA TYR A 237 29.36 -5.17 -10.66
C TYR A 237 28.56 -6.48 -10.69
N ARG A 238 27.56 -6.58 -9.81
CA ARG A 238 26.55 -7.61 -9.84
C ARG A 238 25.17 -6.97 -9.63
N VAL A 239 24.21 -7.30 -10.46
CA VAL A 239 22.86 -6.73 -10.40
C VAL A 239 21.90 -7.79 -9.87
N HIS A 240 21.13 -7.40 -8.87
CA HIS A 240 20.13 -8.24 -8.22
C HIS A 240 18.75 -7.69 -8.49
N ILE A 241 17.87 -8.51 -9.04
CA ILE A 241 16.46 -8.18 -9.24
C ILE A 241 15.63 -8.88 -8.17
N LEU A 242 15.09 -8.11 -7.26
CA LEU A 242 14.19 -8.58 -6.20
C LEU A 242 12.78 -8.09 -6.49
N GLY A 243 11.78 -8.96 -6.38
CA GLY A 243 10.42 -8.50 -6.58
C GLY A 243 9.42 -9.58 -6.95
N PHE A 244 8.19 -9.14 -7.10
CA PHE A 244 7.04 -10.00 -7.37
C PHE A 244 6.37 -9.63 -8.69
N GLY A 245 5.77 -10.64 -9.32
CA GLY A 245 5.02 -10.53 -10.54
C GLY A 245 4.19 -11.80 -10.78
N ASN A 246 3.44 -11.83 -11.86
CA ASN A 246 2.78 -13.05 -12.30
C ASN A 246 3.82 -14.04 -12.90
N PRO A 247 3.47 -15.32 -13.10
CA PRO A 247 4.41 -16.31 -13.60
C PRO A 247 5.06 -15.93 -14.93
N GLY A 248 4.33 -15.26 -15.84
CA GLY A 248 4.85 -14.80 -17.13
C GLY A 248 5.89 -13.69 -16.97
N GLU A 249 5.61 -12.71 -16.11
CA GLU A 249 6.55 -11.61 -15.79
C GLU A 249 7.84 -12.15 -15.15
N ILE A 250 7.73 -13.10 -14.24
CA ILE A 250 8.89 -13.76 -13.61
C ILE A 250 9.73 -14.47 -14.67
N GLN A 251 9.08 -15.20 -15.58
CA GLN A 251 9.78 -15.92 -16.65
C GLN A 251 10.50 -14.94 -17.58
N THR A 252 9.82 -13.87 -18.01
CA THR A 252 10.43 -12.82 -18.87
C THR A 252 11.65 -12.18 -18.24
N ILE A 253 11.60 -11.88 -16.93
CA ILE A 253 12.76 -11.28 -16.22
C ILE A 253 13.91 -12.29 -16.14
N LYS A 254 13.65 -13.57 -15.87
CA LYS A 254 14.70 -14.59 -15.83
C LYS A 254 15.41 -14.72 -17.18
N GLU A 255 14.65 -14.82 -18.27
CA GLU A 255 15.19 -14.89 -19.63
C GLU A 255 16.05 -13.66 -19.95
N LEU A 256 15.58 -12.46 -19.57
CA LEU A 256 16.35 -11.24 -19.75
C LEU A 256 17.63 -11.23 -18.89
N CYS A 257 17.60 -11.71 -17.66
CA CYS A 257 18.77 -11.83 -16.81
C CYS A 257 19.82 -12.75 -17.43
N ASP A 258 19.41 -13.90 -17.96
CA ASP A 258 20.30 -14.86 -18.64
C ASP A 258 20.91 -14.24 -19.90
N GLU A 259 20.10 -13.57 -20.72
CA GLU A 259 20.56 -12.89 -21.93
C GLU A 259 21.60 -11.79 -21.61
N MET A 260 21.29 -10.92 -20.62
CA MET A 260 22.17 -9.79 -20.29
C MET A 260 23.47 -10.24 -19.63
N SER A 261 23.45 -11.28 -18.79
CA SER A 261 24.66 -11.87 -18.19
C SER A 261 25.60 -12.46 -19.24
N GLY A 262 25.06 -12.94 -20.38
CA GLY A 262 25.85 -13.48 -21.49
C GLY A 262 26.58 -12.43 -22.34
N LYS A 263 26.31 -11.12 -22.15
CA LYS A 263 26.88 -10.03 -22.96
C LYS A 263 28.25 -9.52 -22.48
N GLY A 264 28.86 -10.16 -21.48
CA GLY A 264 30.21 -9.84 -21.00
C GLY A 264 30.32 -8.65 -20.04
N GLY A 265 29.20 -8.09 -19.61
CA GLY A 265 29.12 -7.05 -18.57
C GLY A 265 28.99 -7.61 -17.15
N ALA A 266 28.24 -6.93 -16.31
CA ALA A 266 27.90 -7.41 -14.97
C ALA A 266 26.98 -8.62 -15.04
N VAL A 267 27.11 -9.56 -14.09
CA VAL A 267 26.15 -10.64 -13.90
C VAL A 267 24.88 -10.09 -13.30
N VAL A 268 23.72 -10.45 -13.84
CA VAL A 268 22.41 -10.09 -13.30
C VAL A 268 21.62 -11.36 -12.96
N SER A 269 20.91 -11.33 -11.83
CA SER A 269 20.10 -12.47 -11.36
C SER A 269 18.75 -12.01 -10.85
N TYR A 270 17.72 -12.83 -11.05
CA TYR A 270 16.45 -12.69 -10.36
C TYR A 270 16.50 -13.53 -9.07
N ASP A 271 16.50 -12.86 -7.92
CA ASP A 271 16.70 -13.48 -6.61
C ASP A 271 15.38 -13.71 -5.86
N GLY A 272 14.24 -13.41 -6.52
CA GLY A 272 12.92 -13.70 -5.95
C GLY A 272 12.38 -12.61 -5.03
N VAL A 273 11.55 -13.01 -4.07
CA VAL A 273 10.93 -12.11 -3.07
C VAL A 273 11.57 -12.35 -1.73
N LEU A 274 12.24 -11.36 -1.18
CA LEU A 274 12.70 -11.39 0.21
C LEU A 274 11.57 -10.95 1.15
N LYS A 275 11.43 -11.60 2.30
CA LYS A 275 10.41 -11.31 3.32
C LYS A 275 11.03 -11.27 4.72
N GLY A 276 10.49 -10.38 5.57
CA GLY A 276 10.89 -10.31 6.97
C GLY A 276 12.33 -9.87 7.18
N SER A 277 13.05 -10.55 8.07
CA SER A 277 14.45 -10.23 8.42
C SER A 277 15.48 -10.54 7.33
N ALA A 278 15.05 -11.05 6.18
CA ALA A 278 15.93 -11.26 5.03
C ALA A 278 16.07 -9.99 4.14
N TYR A 279 15.48 -8.86 4.59
CA TYR A 279 15.67 -7.54 4.00
C TYR A 279 16.89 -6.88 4.58
#